data_9494eddb21e8f2ab6c42efa2950743bb
#
_entry.id   9494eddb21e8f2ab6c42efa2950743bb
#
_cell.length_a   1.000
_cell.length_b   1.000
_cell.length_c   1.000
_cell.angle_alpha   90.00
_cell.angle_beta   90.00
_cell.angle_gamma   90.00
#
_symmetry.space_group_name_H-M   'P 1'
#
loop_
_entity.id
_entity.type
_entity.pdbx_description
1 polymer ?
#
loop_
_entity_poly.entity_id
_entity_poly.type
_entity_poly.pdbx_seq_one_letter_code
_entity_poly.pdbx_strand_id
1 'polypeptide(L)'
;MTNLVEVSDAGHVRTIRLNRPEKKNALSQQLAWGIVAAVDEAARDDNVWVVALTGSGDAFCAGLDLSGAEPFHPAPPMTAQLDDISWVGQFLLATRKRCDKPVVGGINGVAVGAGLGLAMAADVRLIASSARLMAGYTRIGGSPDAGLTITLPQAMGYERAMRFMMENRTLTGEEAVAWGMAGEAVADEKFEARLAEYCAQLCEWSPITLRLLKRGMVKSYESHDMEQQLRYEVSNIGRAFGSQDGKEARKAFLEKRKPVFTGR
;
A
#
# COMPACT_ATOMS: atom_id res chain seq x y z
N MET A 1 -2.29 -3.65 27.03
CA MET A 1 -2.76 -4.18 25.73
C MET A 1 -1.65 -3.91 24.75
N THR A 2 -1.16 -4.92 24.05
CA THR A 2 -0.15 -4.75 22.97
C THR A 2 -0.76 -3.87 21.88
N ASN A 3 -0.01 -2.88 21.42
CA ASN A 3 -0.46 -2.05 20.31
C ASN A 3 -0.40 -2.88 19.03
N LEU A 4 -1.53 -3.19 18.41
CA LEU A 4 -1.63 -4.04 17.22
C LEU A 4 -1.05 -3.39 15.96
N VAL A 5 -0.89 -2.06 15.97
CA VAL A 5 -0.26 -1.29 14.90
C VAL A 5 0.80 -0.39 15.53
N GLU A 6 2.03 -0.57 15.12
CA GLU A 6 3.13 0.32 15.51
C GLU A 6 3.35 1.37 14.43
N VAL A 7 3.47 2.62 14.84
CA VAL A 7 3.74 3.75 13.96
C VAL A 7 5.04 4.42 14.39
N SER A 8 5.94 4.62 13.44
CA SER A 8 7.20 5.32 13.68
C SER A 8 7.57 6.20 12.51
N ASP A 9 8.22 7.33 12.79
CA ASP A 9 8.65 8.30 11.78
C ASP A 9 10.18 8.37 11.73
N ALA A 10 10.72 8.37 10.49
CA ALA A 10 12.13 8.61 10.21
C ALA A 10 12.23 9.68 9.09
N GLY A 11 12.58 10.91 9.43
CA GLY A 11 12.48 12.05 8.53
C GLY A 11 11.03 12.23 8.05
N HIS A 12 10.82 12.17 6.74
CA HIS A 12 9.48 12.28 6.13
C HIS A 12 8.83 10.93 5.81
N VAL A 13 9.40 9.83 6.29
CA VAL A 13 8.86 8.47 6.11
C VAL A 13 8.12 8.05 7.36
N ARG A 14 6.84 7.72 7.24
CA ARG A 14 6.05 7.06 8.29
C ARG A 14 5.98 5.56 8.03
N THR A 15 6.48 4.76 8.95
CA THR A 15 6.33 3.30 8.92
C THR A 15 5.14 2.88 9.75
N ILE A 16 4.21 2.16 9.13
CA ILE A 16 3.05 1.53 9.76
C ILE A 16 3.33 0.03 9.76
N ARG A 17 3.50 -0.54 10.93
CA ARG A 17 3.88 -1.95 11.12
C ARG A 17 2.74 -2.71 11.80
N LEU A 18 2.29 -3.79 11.14
CA LEU A 18 1.36 -4.74 11.73
C LEU A 18 2.09 -5.45 12.89
N ASN A 19 1.55 -5.45 14.08
CA ASN A 19 2.24 -5.95 15.27
C ASN A 19 1.42 -7.00 16.03
N ARG A 20 1.26 -8.16 15.39
CA ARG A 20 0.64 -9.37 15.95
C ARG A 20 1.42 -10.61 15.49
N PRO A 21 2.76 -10.65 15.73
CA PRO A 21 3.65 -11.66 15.15
C PRO A 21 3.29 -13.09 15.58
N GLU A 22 2.77 -13.30 16.79
CA GLU A 22 2.34 -14.60 17.33
C GLU A 22 1.19 -15.23 16.54
N LYS A 23 0.46 -14.43 15.77
CA LYS A 23 -0.60 -14.85 14.84
C LYS A 23 -0.23 -14.56 13.38
N LYS A 24 1.06 -14.36 13.09
CA LYS A 24 1.55 -13.98 11.74
C LYS A 24 0.79 -12.78 11.17
N ASN A 25 0.50 -11.81 12.02
CA ASN A 25 -0.23 -10.58 11.69
C ASN A 25 -1.61 -10.84 11.06
N ALA A 26 -2.27 -11.95 11.43
CA ALA A 26 -3.63 -12.25 10.99
C ALA A 26 -4.60 -11.13 11.40
N LEU A 27 -5.48 -10.76 10.50
CA LEU A 27 -6.40 -9.63 10.62
C LEU A 27 -7.57 -9.94 11.56
N SER A 28 -7.59 -9.28 12.70
CA SER A 28 -8.81 -9.00 13.44
C SER A 28 -9.41 -7.69 12.93
N GLN A 29 -10.71 -7.44 13.21
CA GLN A 29 -11.32 -6.15 12.87
C GLN A 29 -10.57 -4.97 13.51
N GLN A 30 -10.09 -5.15 14.75
CA GLN A 30 -9.33 -4.12 15.47
C GLN A 30 -8.00 -3.80 14.79
N LEU A 31 -7.22 -4.82 14.37
CA LEU A 31 -5.99 -4.61 13.61
C LEU A 31 -6.29 -3.92 12.28
N ALA A 32 -7.32 -4.38 11.58
CA ALA A 32 -7.69 -3.83 10.27
C ALA A 32 -8.06 -2.34 10.35
N TRP A 33 -8.92 -1.96 11.27
CA TRP A 33 -9.28 -0.55 11.48
C TRP A 33 -8.11 0.28 12.01
N GLY A 34 -7.22 -0.31 12.80
CA GLY A 34 -5.99 0.34 13.25
C GLY A 34 -5.07 0.70 12.08
N ILE A 35 -4.92 -0.20 11.10
CA ILE A 35 -4.15 0.07 9.86
C ILE A 35 -4.81 1.20 9.06
N VAL A 36 -6.12 1.13 8.85
CA VAL A 36 -6.87 2.17 8.12
C VAL A 36 -6.70 3.53 8.78
N ALA A 37 -6.87 3.60 10.10
CA ALA A 37 -6.70 4.84 10.87
C ALA A 37 -5.28 5.40 10.74
N ALA A 38 -4.24 4.56 10.85
CA ALA A 38 -2.85 4.98 10.72
C ALA A 38 -2.53 5.54 9.32
N VAL A 39 -3.10 4.93 8.25
CA VAL A 39 -2.97 5.45 6.88
C VAL A 39 -3.71 6.78 6.72
N ASP A 40 -4.92 6.91 7.27
CA ASP A 40 -5.71 8.14 7.20
C ASP A 40 -5.06 9.28 8.01
N GLU A 41 -4.37 8.99 9.12
CA GLU A 41 -3.54 9.96 9.85
C GLU A 41 -2.32 10.39 9.03
N ALA A 42 -1.58 9.42 8.47
CA ALA A 42 -0.45 9.71 7.60
C ALA A 42 -0.85 10.58 6.40
N ALA A 43 -2.04 10.38 5.84
CA ALA A 43 -2.54 11.18 4.72
C ALA A 43 -2.70 12.66 5.08
N ARG A 44 -3.05 12.99 6.35
CA ARG A 44 -3.30 14.36 6.83
C ARG A 44 -2.07 15.05 7.41
N ASP A 45 -1.02 14.32 7.75
CA ASP A 45 0.19 14.87 8.36
C ASP A 45 1.15 15.41 7.29
N ASP A 46 1.28 16.72 7.19
CA ASP A 46 2.13 17.37 6.18
C ASP A 46 3.63 17.07 6.35
N ASN A 47 4.07 16.56 7.51
CA ASN A 47 5.46 16.13 7.72
C ASN A 47 5.73 14.76 7.09
N VAL A 48 4.70 13.97 6.83
CA VAL A 48 4.82 12.66 6.17
C VAL A 48 4.72 12.83 4.66
N TRP A 49 5.73 12.35 3.93
CA TRP A 49 5.76 12.37 2.46
C TRP A 49 5.60 10.98 1.86
N VAL A 50 6.07 9.96 2.57
CA VAL A 50 6.02 8.55 2.15
C VAL A 50 5.52 7.70 3.31
N VAL A 51 4.67 6.72 3.01
CA VAL A 51 4.20 5.72 3.97
C VAL A 51 4.82 4.37 3.62
N ALA A 52 5.49 3.74 4.57
CA ALA A 52 5.91 2.34 4.50
C ALA A 52 4.91 1.48 5.28
N LEU A 53 4.47 0.36 4.71
CA LEU A 53 3.56 -0.60 5.35
C LEU A 53 4.23 -1.97 5.38
N THR A 54 4.46 -2.54 6.57
CA THR A 54 5.15 -3.82 6.73
C THR A 54 4.63 -4.59 7.94
N GLY A 55 5.13 -5.81 8.18
CA GLY A 55 4.73 -6.65 9.31
C GLY A 55 5.87 -6.87 10.31
N SER A 56 5.53 -7.15 11.57
CA SER A 56 6.46 -7.64 12.59
C SER A 56 6.67 -9.14 12.44
N GLY A 57 7.88 -9.62 12.78
CA GLY A 57 8.23 -11.04 12.74
C GLY A 57 8.44 -11.56 11.31
N ASP A 58 8.09 -12.80 11.07
CA ASP A 58 8.34 -13.57 9.85
C ASP A 58 7.18 -13.52 8.81
N ALA A 59 6.20 -12.65 9.01
CA ALA A 59 5.05 -12.52 8.14
C ALA A 59 4.68 -11.06 7.90
N PHE A 60 4.23 -10.77 6.68
CA PHE A 60 3.54 -9.53 6.42
C PHE A 60 2.12 -9.60 7.02
N CYS A 61 1.28 -10.49 6.52
CA CYS A 61 -0.08 -10.71 7.03
C CYS A 61 -0.66 -12.04 6.52
N ALA A 62 -1.01 -12.94 7.42
CA ALA A 62 -1.56 -14.26 7.09
C ALA A 62 -3.04 -14.24 6.64
N GLY A 63 -3.66 -13.06 6.52
CA GLY A 63 -5.06 -12.92 6.12
C GLY A 63 -6.00 -12.86 7.31
N LEU A 64 -7.27 -13.24 7.11
CA LEU A 64 -8.28 -13.19 8.15
C LEU A 64 -7.93 -14.17 9.28
N ASP A 65 -8.07 -13.73 10.54
CA ASP A 65 -7.98 -14.60 11.71
C ASP A 65 -9.20 -15.53 11.78
N LEU A 66 -9.01 -16.79 11.35
CA LEU A 66 -10.06 -17.83 11.36
C LEU A 66 -10.21 -18.53 12.72
N SER A 67 -9.38 -18.20 13.71
CA SER A 67 -9.38 -18.91 15.01
C SER A 67 -10.52 -18.49 15.96
N GLY A 68 -11.32 -17.52 15.57
CA GLY A 68 -12.51 -17.06 16.29
C GLY A 68 -12.75 -15.58 16.05
N ALA A 69 -13.96 -15.23 15.65
CA ALA A 69 -14.36 -13.83 15.60
C ALA A 69 -14.51 -13.34 17.05
N GLU A 70 -13.52 -12.65 17.59
CA GLU A 70 -13.76 -11.81 18.77
C GLU A 70 -14.82 -10.79 18.39
N PRO A 71 -15.89 -10.63 19.20
CA PRO A 71 -16.88 -9.62 18.94
C PRO A 71 -16.18 -8.25 18.92
N PHE A 72 -16.50 -7.45 17.91
CA PHE A 72 -15.98 -6.10 17.82
C PHE A 72 -16.52 -5.26 19.00
N HIS A 73 -15.63 -4.83 19.89
CA HIS A 73 -16.00 -4.01 21.03
C HIS A 73 -15.20 -2.68 21.00
N PRO A 74 -15.89 -1.55 21.07
CA PRO A 74 -17.36 -1.41 21.02
C PRO A 74 -17.94 -1.78 19.65
N ALA A 75 -19.22 -2.17 19.63
CA ALA A 75 -19.92 -2.43 18.36
C ALA A 75 -19.76 -1.22 17.41
N PRO A 76 -19.49 -1.46 16.14
CA PRO A 76 -19.30 -0.36 15.19
C PRO A 76 -20.56 0.51 15.10
N PRO A 77 -20.42 1.82 14.82
CA PRO A 77 -21.56 2.69 14.58
C PRO A 77 -22.51 2.11 13.52
N MET A 78 -23.79 2.46 13.57
CA MET A 78 -24.80 2.00 12.60
C MET A 78 -24.35 2.24 11.15
N THR A 79 -23.73 3.39 10.89
CA THR A 79 -23.16 3.71 9.57
C THR A 79 -22.14 2.70 9.08
N ALA A 80 -21.29 2.18 9.98
CA ALA A 80 -20.31 1.15 9.62
C ALA A 80 -20.97 -0.24 9.46
N GLN A 81 -22.11 -0.48 10.13
CA GLN A 81 -22.88 -1.73 9.94
C GLN A 81 -23.63 -1.77 8.61
N LEU A 82 -23.93 -0.60 8.05
CA LEU A 82 -24.57 -0.43 6.74
C LEU A 82 -23.57 -0.23 5.61
N ASP A 83 -22.26 -0.26 5.89
CA ASP A 83 -21.21 -0.16 4.88
C ASP A 83 -21.02 -1.50 4.16
N ASP A 84 -21.44 -1.56 2.90
CA ASP A 84 -21.31 -2.74 2.04
C ASP A 84 -19.86 -3.09 1.69
N ILE A 85 -18.92 -2.13 1.83
CA ILE A 85 -17.50 -2.32 1.52
C ILE A 85 -16.80 -3.11 2.63
N SER A 86 -17.25 -2.95 3.87
CA SER A 86 -16.64 -3.56 5.05
C SER A 86 -15.16 -3.18 5.26
N TRP A 87 -14.59 -3.55 6.39
CA TRP A 87 -13.21 -3.20 6.76
C TRP A 87 -12.14 -3.73 5.78
N VAL A 88 -12.38 -4.86 5.14
CA VAL A 88 -11.43 -5.43 4.16
C VAL A 88 -11.28 -4.58 2.89
N GLY A 89 -12.36 -3.99 2.41
CA GLY A 89 -12.33 -3.08 1.25
C GLY A 89 -11.74 -1.71 1.59
N GLN A 90 -11.78 -1.31 2.86
CA GLN A 90 -11.24 -0.03 3.32
C GLN A 90 -9.72 0.08 3.13
N PHE A 91 -8.97 -1.03 3.07
CA PHE A 91 -7.53 -1.01 2.80
C PHE A 91 -7.22 -0.31 1.47
N LEU A 92 -7.89 -0.72 0.40
CA LEU A 92 -7.67 -0.17 -0.93
C LEU A 92 -8.11 1.31 -1.00
N LEU A 93 -9.24 1.64 -0.36
CA LEU A 93 -9.73 3.02 -0.30
C LEU A 93 -8.80 3.92 0.51
N ALA A 94 -8.31 3.47 1.66
CA ALA A 94 -7.38 4.23 2.50
C ALA A 94 -6.07 4.49 1.74
N THR A 95 -5.46 3.43 1.21
CA THR A 95 -4.13 3.51 0.59
C THR A 95 -4.13 4.22 -0.76
N ARG A 96 -5.15 4.03 -1.60
CA ARG A 96 -5.16 4.60 -2.96
C ARG A 96 -6.02 5.83 -3.12
N LYS A 97 -7.15 5.92 -2.41
CA LYS A 97 -8.12 6.99 -2.64
C LYS A 97 -8.02 8.12 -1.61
N ARG A 98 -7.88 7.79 -0.32
CA ARG A 98 -7.79 8.79 0.74
C ARG A 98 -6.36 9.27 1.02
N CYS A 99 -5.36 8.40 0.87
CA CYS A 99 -3.95 8.76 0.96
C CYS A 99 -3.38 9.00 -0.44
N ASP A 100 -3.09 10.25 -0.78
CA ASP A 100 -2.45 10.61 -2.05
C ASP A 100 -0.90 10.58 -2.00
N LYS A 101 -0.33 10.28 -0.83
CA LYS A 101 1.12 10.06 -0.66
C LYS A 101 1.51 8.66 -1.15
N PRO A 102 2.73 8.46 -1.66
CA PRO A 102 3.23 7.12 -1.97
C PRO A 102 3.12 6.19 -0.78
N VAL A 103 2.53 5.01 -1.00
CA VAL A 103 2.47 3.91 -0.03
C VAL A 103 3.34 2.77 -0.55
N VAL A 104 4.40 2.45 0.17
CA VAL A 104 5.34 1.38 -0.15
C VAL A 104 5.03 0.17 0.73
N GLY A 105 4.63 -0.94 0.12
CA GLY A 105 4.45 -2.22 0.79
C GLY A 105 5.80 -2.94 0.95
N GLY A 106 6.25 -3.11 2.17
CA GLY A 106 7.38 -3.95 2.54
C GLY A 106 6.89 -5.34 2.94
N ILE A 107 6.89 -6.27 2.00
CA ILE A 107 6.34 -7.63 2.21
C ILE A 107 7.44 -8.51 2.78
N ASN A 108 7.61 -8.46 4.10
CA ASN A 108 8.68 -9.12 4.83
C ASN A 108 8.51 -10.66 5.00
N GLY A 109 7.39 -11.22 4.55
CA GLY A 109 7.11 -12.64 4.70
C GLY A 109 5.78 -13.04 4.08
N VAL A 110 5.07 -13.96 4.73
CA VAL A 110 3.81 -14.51 4.24
C VAL A 110 2.74 -13.42 4.06
N ALA A 111 2.06 -13.41 2.90
CA ALA A 111 0.89 -12.58 2.63
C ALA A 111 -0.22 -13.41 1.96
N VAL A 112 -1.36 -13.60 2.64
CA VAL A 112 -2.43 -14.50 2.22
C VAL A 112 -3.79 -13.84 2.29
N GLY A 113 -4.67 -14.11 1.32
CA GLY A 113 -6.08 -13.65 1.33
C GLY A 113 -6.19 -12.14 1.48
N ALA A 114 -6.95 -11.67 2.47
CA ALA A 114 -7.08 -10.23 2.76
C ALA A 114 -5.73 -9.57 3.11
N GLY A 115 -4.75 -10.32 3.65
CA GLY A 115 -3.38 -9.85 3.87
C GLY A 115 -2.64 -9.61 2.56
N LEU A 116 -2.85 -10.47 1.55
CA LEU A 116 -2.37 -10.19 0.20
C LEU A 116 -3.09 -8.98 -0.41
N GLY A 117 -4.40 -8.82 -0.16
CA GLY A 117 -5.14 -7.63 -0.57
C GLY A 117 -4.54 -6.34 -0.01
N LEU A 118 -4.19 -6.34 1.27
CA LEU A 118 -3.49 -5.23 1.91
C LEU A 118 -2.12 -4.96 1.25
N ALA A 119 -1.33 -6.00 0.96
CA ALA A 119 -0.07 -5.86 0.23
C ALA A 119 -0.27 -5.25 -1.16
N MET A 120 -1.26 -5.74 -1.91
CA MET A 120 -1.58 -5.26 -3.27
C MET A 120 -2.22 -3.88 -3.30
N ALA A 121 -2.75 -3.39 -2.17
CA ALA A 121 -3.25 -2.03 -2.05
C ALA A 121 -2.15 -0.96 -2.06
N ALA A 122 -0.91 -1.29 -1.71
CA ALA A 122 0.24 -0.40 -1.81
C ALA A 122 0.54 0.00 -3.28
N ASP A 123 1.15 1.18 -3.47
CA ASP A 123 1.50 1.67 -4.81
C ASP A 123 2.71 0.92 -5.38
N VAL A 124 3.72 0.70 -4.55
CA VAL A 124 4.94 -0.05 -4.87
C VAL A 124 5.14 -1.13 -3.81
N ARG A 125 5.71 -2.26 -4.19
CA ARG A 125 6.01 -3.37 -3.28
C ARG A 125 7.46 -3.81 -3.43
N LEU A 126 8.17 -3.87 -2.30
CA LEU A 126 9.41 -4.61 -2.12
C LEU A 126 9.06 -5.89 -1.36
N ILE A 127 9.66 -7.01 -1.73
CA ILE A 127 9.32 -8.29 -1.17
C ILE A 127 10.57 -9.05 -0.72
N ALA A 128 10.53 -9.65 0.47
CA ALA A 128 11.61 -10.54 0.93
C ALA A 128 11.67 -11.81 0.06
N SER A 129 12.87 -12.30 -0.25
CA SER A 129 13.05 -13.51 -1.06
C SER A 129 12.34 -14.73 -0.45
N SER A 130 12.33 -14.86 0.87
CA SER A 130 11.63 -15.93 1.58
C SER A 130 10.10 -15.78 1.62
N ALA A 131 9.56 -14.62 1.26
CA ALA A 131 8.11 -14.36 1.31
C ALA A 131 7.30 -15.35 0.46
N ARG A 132 6.05 -15.56 0.88
CA ARG A 132 5.12 -16.45 0.18
C ARG A 132 3.79 -15.74 0.00
N LEU A 133 3.38 -15.57 -1.25
CA LEU A 133 2.12 -14.94 -1.62
C LEU A 133 1.11 -15.99 -2.07
N MET A 134 -0.11 -15.95 -1.53
CA MET A 134 -1.18 -16.86 -1.88
C MET A 134 -2.54 -16.17 -1.79
N ALA A 135 -3.43 -16.39 -2.77
CA ALA A 135 -4.79 -15.89 -2.70
C ALA A 135 -5.63 -16.63 -1.65
N GLY A 136 -5.54 -17.95 -1.58
CA GLY A 136 -6.09 -18.79 -0.51
C GLY A 136 -7.59 -19.05 -0.55
N TYR A 137 -8.39 -18.29 -1.28
CA TYR A 137 -9.87 -18.35 -1.24
C TYR A 137 -10.45 -19.67 -1.70
N THR A 138 -9.96 -20.24 -2.80
CA THR A 138 -10.41 -21.53 -3.34
C THR A 138 -10.19 -22.68 -2.35
N ARG A 139 -9.16 -22.57 -1.50
CA ARG A 139 -8.84 -23.57 -0.47
C ARG A 139 -9.85 -23.59 0.67
N ILE A 140 -10.44 -22.44 1.00
CA ILE A 140 -11.38 -22.30 2.12
C ILE A 140 -12.83 -22.13 1.68
N GLY A 141 -13.11 -22.21 0.36
CA GLY A 141 -14.46 -22.01 -0.18
C GLY A 141 -14.96 -20.57 -0.09
N GLY A 142 -14.02 -19.60 -0.01
CA GLY A 142 -14.33 -18.17 0.04
C GLY A 142 -14.34 -17.51 -1.34
N SER A 143 -14.81 -16.27 -1.40
CA SER A 143 -14.70 -15.38 -2.56
C SER A 143 -13.59 -14.35 -2.34
N PRO A 144 -12.85 -13.96 -3.39
CA PRO A 144 -11.87 -12.89 -3.27
C PRO A 144 -12.47 -11.59 -2.75
N ASP A 145 -11.76 -10.94 -1.82
CA ASP A 145 -12.08 -9.65 -1.22
C ASP A 145 -10.86 -8.71 -1.21
N ALA A 146 -10.88 -7.66 -0.38
CA ALA A 146 -9.79 -6.72 -0.19
C ALA A 146 -9.24 -6.10 -1.50
N GLY A 147 -10.06 -6.05 -2.56
CA GLY A 147 -9.69 -5.46 -3.85
C GLY A 147 -8.81 -6.34 -4.74
N LEU A 148 -8.59 -7.62 -4.42
CA LEU A 148 -7.73 -8.50 -5.21
C LEU A 148 -8.20 -8.70 -6.64
N THR A 149 -9.52 -8.71 -6.89
CA THR A 149 -10.10 -8.81 -8.24
C THR A 149 -9.83 -7.56 -9.10
N ILE A 150 -9.42 -6.46 -8.49
CA ILE A 150 -9.00 -5.22 -9.16
C ILE A 150 -7.48 -5.21 -9.30
N THR A 151 -6.75 -5.40 -8.18
CA THR A 151 -5.31 -5.14 -8.11
C THR A 151 -4.47 -6.21 -8.78
N LEU A 152 -4.87 -7.49 -8.71
CA LEU A 152 -4.12 -8.57 -9.36
C LEU A 152 -4.15 -8.48 -10.89
N PRO A 153 -5.30 -8.32 -11.57
CA PRO A 153 -5.31 -8.14 -13.01
C PRO A 153 -4.55 -6.89 -13.48
N GLN A 154 -4.55 -5.82 -12.69
CA GLN A 154 -3.76 -4.62 -12.98
C GLN A 154 -2.24 -4.88 -12.90
N ALA A 155 -1.80 -5.72 -11.96
CA ALA A 155 -0.39 -6.03 -11.77
C ALA A 155 0.15 -7.04 -12.77
N MET A 156 -0.59 -8.13 -13.04
CA MET A 156 -0.07 -9.29 -13.78
C MET A 156 -0.87 -9.66 -15.04
N GLY A 157 -1.94 -8.93 -15.35
CA GLY A 157 -2.88 -9.25 -16.42
C GLY A 157 -3.93 -10.28 -15.99
N TYR A 158 -5.05 -10.32 -16.75
CA TYR A 158 -6.24 -11.12 -16.38
C TYR A 158 -5.95 -12.61 -16.24
N GLU A 159 -5.32 -13.23 -17.25
CA GLU A 159 -5.09 -14.68 -17.26
C GLU A 159 -4.20 -15.14 -16.09
N ARG A 160 -3.09 -14.44 -15.83
CA ARG A 160 -2.20 -14.78 -14.71
C ARG A 160 -2.92 -14.62 -13.37
N ALA A 161 -3.72 -13.56 -13.21
CA ALA A 161 -4.51 -13.34 -12.01
C ALA A 161 -5.53 -14.47 -11.79
N MET A 162 -6.23 -14.88 -12.86
CA MET A 162 -7.16 -16.02 -12.81
C MET A 162 -6.45 -17.33 -12.45
N ARG A 163 -5.33 -17.63 -13.08
CA ARG A 163 -4.55 -18.84 -12.78
C ARG A 163 -4.02 -18.82 -11.35
N PHE A 164 -3.48 -17.71 -10.89
CA PHE A 164 -3.00 -17.55 -9.52
C PHE A 164 -4.09 -17.84 -8.49
N MET A 165 -5.29 -17.29 -8.70
CA MET A 165 -6.41 -17.49 -7.78
C MET A 165 -7.05 -18.89 -7.90
N MET A 166 -7.34 -19.37 -9.12
CA MET A 166 -8.02 -20.65 -9.35
C MET A 166 -7.15 -21.85 -8.98
N GLU A 167 -5.87 -21.80 -9.34
CA GLU A 167 -4.90 -22.88 -9.04
C GLU A 167 -4.39 -22.80 -7.58
N ASN A 168 -4.81 -21.79 -6.84
CA ASN A 168 -4.34 -21.52 -5.46
C ASN A 168 -2.81 -21.58 -5.35
N ARG A 169 -2.13 -20.95 -6.29
CA ARG A 169 -0.67 -20.94 -6.33
C ARG A 169 -0.08 -20.22 -5.13
N THR A 170 1.06 -20.70 -4.69
CA THR A 170 1.96 -19.95 -3.79
C THR A 170 3.14 -19.47 -4.61
N LEU A 171 3.39 -18.15 -4.60
CA LEU A 171 4.54 -17.55 -5.27
C LEU A 171 5.61 -17.18 -4.25
N THR A 172 6.88 -17.40 -4.59
CA THR A 172 8.05 -16.87 -3.87
C THR A 172 8.21 -15.37 -4.13
N GLY A 173 9.16 -14.72 -3.44
CA GLY A 173 9.49 -13.31 -3.69
C GLY A 173 9.91 -13.06 -5.15
N GLU A 174 10.80 -13.91 -5.68
CA GLU A 174 11.29 -13.82 -7.05
C GLU A 174 10.18 -14.10 -8.08
N GLU A 175 9.34 -15.09 -7.84
CA GLU A 175 8.19 -15.38 -8.70
C GLU A 175 7.17 -14.24 -8.67
N ALA A 176 6.95 -13.61 -7.52
CA ALA A 176 6.07 -12.45 -7.41
C ALA A 176 6.57 -11.27 -8.26
N VAL A 177 7.88 -11.03 -8.29
CA VAL A 177 8.49 -10.03 -9.20
C VAL A 177 8.31 -10.44 -10.66
N ALA A 178 8.62 -11.69 -11.02
CA ALA A 178 8.48 -12.20 -12.39
C ALA A 178 7.01 -12.14 -12.89
N TRP A 179 6.05 -12.19 -11.98
CA TRP A 179 4.62 -12.09 -12.28
C TRP A 179 4.09 -10.65 -12.24
N GLY A 180 4.91 -9.67 -11.82
CA GLY A 180 4.53 -8.26 -11.75
C GLY A 180 3.80 -7.86 -10.45
N MET A 181 3.79 -8.73 -9.43
CA MET A 181 3.16 -8.43 -8.14
C MET A 181 4.03 -7.54 -7.25
N ALA A 182 5.34 -7.54 -7.46
CA ALA A 182 6.29 -6.69 -6.74
C ALA A 182 7.34 -6.13 -7.70
N GLY A 183 7.96 -5.01 -7.32
CA GLY A 183 9.00 -4.37 -8.12
C GLY A 183 10.41 -4.92 -7.88
N GLU A 184 10.66 -5.43 -6.67
CA GLU A 184 12.00 -5.88 -6.27
C GLU A 184 11.90 -7.00 -5.24
N ALA A 185 12.64 -8.10 -5.45
CA ALA A 185 12.89 -9.14 -4.46
C ALA A 185 14.21 -8.84 -3.75
N VAL A 186 14.20 -8.88 -2.42
CA VAL A 186 15.32 -8.49 -1.57
C VAL A 186 15.70 -9.64 -0.66
N ALA A 187 17.00 -9.95 -0.53
CA ALA A 187 17.49 -10.93 0.44
C ALA A 187 17.04 -10.54 1.86
N ASP A 188 16.59 -11.53 2.62
CA ASP A 188 15.90 -11.32 3.90
C ASP A 188 16.71 -10.49 4.89
N GLU A 189 18.02 -10.73 4.96
CA GLU A 189 18.93 -10.00 5.86
C GLU A 189 19.14 -8.53 5.48
N LYS A 190 18.78 -8.14 4.25
CA LYS A 190 18.88 -6.75 3.74
C LYS A 190 17.53 -6.05 3.65
N PHE A 191 16.44 -6.78 3.90
CA PHE A 191 15.09 -6.34 3.58
C PHE A 191 14.71 -5.02 4.28
N GLU A 192 14.87 -4.95 5.60
CA GLU A 192 14.50 -3.74 6.37
C GLU A 192 15.33 -2.53 5.94
N ALA A 193 16.64 -2.71 5.74
CA ALA A 193 17.52 -1.65 5.30
C ALA A 193 17.14 -1.15 3.90
N ARG A 194 16.84 -2.07 2.98
CA ARG A 194 16.45 -1.73 1.61
C ARG A 194 15.10 -1.03 1.55
N LEU A 195 14.14 -1.45 2.36
CA LEU A 195 12.83 -0.77 2.45
C LEU A 195 13.00 0.67 2.95
N ALA A 196 13.79 0.88 4.00
CA ALA A 196 14.07 2.20 4.54
C ALA A 196 14.80 3.09 3.51
N GLU A 197 15.82 2.55 2.83
CA GLU A 197 16.54 3.23 1.76
C GLU A 197 15.61 3.66 0.62
N TYR A 198 14.75 2.74 0.13
CA TYR A 198 13.82 3.04 -0.96
C TYR A 198 12.85 4.15 -0.58
N CYS A 199 12.28 4.11 0.62
CA CYS A 199 11.38 5.15 1.09
C CYS A 199 12.10 6.51 1.24
N ALA A 200 13.36 6.50 1.74
CA ALA A 200 14.16 7.71 1.83
C ALA A 200 14.50 8.30 0.45
N GLN A 201 14.80 7.46 -0.54
CA GLN A 201 15.01 7.89 -1.93
C GLN A 201 13.78 8.58 -2.53
N LEU A 202 12.56 8.10 -2.21
CA LEU A 202 11.34 8.78 -2.65
C LEU A 202 11.20 10.18 -2.04
N CYS A 203 11.72 10.41 -0.84
CA CYS A 203 11.71 11.72 -0.19
C CYS A 203 12.74 12.71 -0.81
N GLU A 204 13.62 12.25 -1.70
CA GLU A 204 14.49 13.15 -2.49
C GLU A 204 13.74 13.85 -3.63
N TRP A 205 12.51 13.44 -3.94
CA TRP A 205 11.65 14.02 -4.96
C TRP A 205 10.59 14.93 -4.36
N SER A 206 10.08 15.87 -5.17
CA SER A 206 8.99 16.76 -4.72
C SER A 206 7.78 15.95 -4.26
N PRO A 207 7.37 16.03 -2.98
CA PRO A 207 6.21 15.33 -2.48
C PRO A 207 4.92 15.77 -3.17
N ILE A 208 4.82 17.01 -3.63
CA ILE A 208 3.68 17.50 -4.41
C ILE A 208 3.59 16.74 -5.74
N THR A 209 4.72 16.58 -6.44
CA THR A 209 4.74 15.84 -7.71
C THR A 209 4.35 14.37 -7.51
N LEU A 210 4.88 13.70 -6.48
CA LEU A 210 4.55 12.31 -6.17
C LEU A 210 3.05 12.13 -5.85
N ARG A 211 2.46 13.06 -5.09
CA ARG A 211 1.03 13.07 -4.78
C ARG A 211 0.18 13.26 -6.03
N LEU A 212 0.53 14.20 -6.91
CA LEU A 212 -0.20 14.46 -8.15
C LEU A 212 -0.07 13.29 -9.14
N LEU A 213 1.10 12.64 -9.22
CA LEU A 213 1.32 11.42 -9.99
C LEU A 213 0.36 10.32 -9.53
N LYS A 214 0.33 10.04 -8.23
CA LYS A 214 -0.57 9.01 -7.66
C LYS A 214 -2.04 9.33 -7.95
N ARG A 215 -2.47 10.59 -7.71
CA ARG A 215 -3.84 11.03 -8.04
C ARG A 215 -4.18 10.81 -9.53
N GLY A 216 -3.23 11.11 -10.43
CA GLY A 216 -3.39 10.89 -11.86
C GLY A 216 -3.60 9.42 -12.20
N MET A 217 -2.73 8.54 -11.65
CA MET A 217 -2.81 7.10 -11.85
C MET A 217 -4.13 6.51 -11.31
N VAL A 218 -4.53 6.88 -10.09
CA VAL A 218 -5.81 6.42 -9.51
C VAL A 218 -6.99 6.88 -10.34
N LYS A 219 -7.00 8.16 -10.75
CA LYS A 219 -8.06 8.72 -11.60
C LYS A 219 -8.20 7.98 -12.92
N SER A 220 -7.09 7.56 -13.56
CA SER A 220 -7.12 6.84 -14.83
C SER A 220 -7.80 5.47 -14.75
N TYR A 221 -7.80 4.83 -13.58
CA TYR A 221 -8.53 3.58 -13.35
C TYR A 221 -10.02 3.77 -13.04
N GLU A 222 -10.41 4.97 -12.58
CA GLU A 222 -11.81 5.30 -12.27
C GLU A 222 -12.60 5.80 -13.48
N SER A 223 -11.91 6.35 -14.48
CA SER A 223 -12.52 6.95 -15.66
C SER A 223 -11.94 6.39 -16.94
N HIS A 224 -12.81 5.99 -17.88
CA HIS A 224 -12.43 5.61 -19.24
C HIS A 224 -12.52 6.78 -20.23
N ASP A 225 -12.84 7.98 -19.77
CA ASP A 225 -12.87 9.21 -20.58
C ASP A 225 -11.46 9.78 -20.71
N MET A 226 -10.85 9.52 -21.88
CA MET A 226 -9.49 9.96 -22.19
C MET A 226 -9.36 11.49 -22.16
N GLU A 227 -10.35 12.23 -22.69
CA GLU A 227 -10.31 13.70 -22.72
C GLU A 227 -10.35 14.26 -21.29
N GLN A 228 -11.22 13.73 -20.44
CA GLN A 228 -11.28 14.12 -19.03
C GLN A 228 -9.97 13.82 -18.31
N GLN A 229 -9.34 12.67 -18.58
CA GLN A 229 -8.05 12.32 -18.01
C GLN A 229 -6.94 13.30 -18.43
N LEU A 230 -6.85 13.62 -19.72
CA LEU A 230 -5.86 14.58 -20.24
C LEU A 230 -6.06 15.99 -19.65
N ARG A 231 -7.30 16.45 -19.51
CA ARG A 231 -7.62 17.72 -18.82
C ARG A 231 -7.16 17.71 -17.37
N TYR A 232 -7.32 16.57 -16.67
CA TYR A 232 -6.86 16.41 -15.30
C TYR A 232 -5.33 16.49 -15.19
N GLU A 233 -4.60 15.83 -16.11
CA GLU A 233 -3.13 15.89 -16.18
C GLU A 233 -2.61 17.31 -16.43
N VAL A 234 -3.23 18.04 -17.38
CA VAL A 234 -2.87 19.46 -17.65
C VAL A 234 -3.13 20.33 -16.42
N SER A 235 -4.21 20.10 -15.68
CA SER A 235 -4.46 20.81 -14.43
C SER A 235 -3.41 20.50 -13.37
N ASN A 236 -2.98 19.23 -13.25
CA ASN A 236 -1.98 18.79 -12.28
C ASN A 236 -0.59 19.35 -12.58
N ILE A 237 -0.15 19.39 -13.86
CA ILE A 237 1.15 19.97 -14.22
C ILE A 237 1.18 21.46 -13.88
N GLY A 238 0.07 22.19 -14.08
CA GLY A 238 -0.04 23.58 -13.68
C GLY A 238 0.12 23.79 -12.17
N ARG A 239 -0.50 22.91 -11.36
CA ARG A 239 -0.36 22.92 -9.88
C ARG A 239 1.08 22.62 -9.45
N ALA A 240 1.71 21.59 -10.04
CA ALA A 240 3.08 21.21 -9.74
C ALA A 240 4.05 22.37 -10.04
N PHE A 241 3.96 22.96 -11.22
CA PHE A 241 4.83 24.08 -11.60
C PHE A 241 4.55 25.37 -10.82
N GLY A 242 3.33 25.59 -10.35
CA GLY A 242 2.96 26.74 -9.52
C GLY A 242 3.48 26.66 -8.08
N SER A 243 3.79 25.46 -7.59
CA SER A 243 4.25 25.21 -6.21
C SER A 243 5.66 25.80 -5.97
N GLN A 244 6.03 25.95 -4.67
CA GLN A 244 7.39 26.33 -4.29
C GLN A 244 8.39 25.24 -4.72
N ASP A 245 8.06 23.98 -4.50
CA ASP A 245 8.87 22.83 -4.92
C ASP A 245 9.07 22.79 -6.43
N GLY A 246 8.03 23.09 -7.22
CA GLY A 246 8.13 23.17 -8.67
C GLY A 246 9.03 24.31 -9.15
N LYS A 247 9.03 25.45 -8.46
CA LYS A 247 9.95 26.57 -8.75
C LYS A 247 11.38 26.21 -8.38
N GLU A 248 11.58 25.60 -7.20
CA GLU A 248 12.88 25.12 -6.74
C GLU A 248 13.46 24.07 -7.68
N ALA A 249 12.66 23.07 -8.10
CA ALA A 249 13.09 22.03 -9.03
C ALA A 249 13.65 22.63 -10.33
N ARG A 250 12.94 23.58 -10.94
CA ARG A 250 13.39 24.24 -12.17
C ARG A 250 14.65 25.07 -11.97
N LYS A 251 14.74 25.81 -10.84
CA LYS A 251 15.92 26.59 -10.48
C LYS A 251 17.13 25.67 -10.30
N ALA A 252 16.99 24.61 -9.48
CA ALA A 252 18.04 23.64 -9.22
C ALA A 252 18.53 22.95 -10.50
N PHE A 253 17.60 22.60 -11.42
CA PHE A 253 17.94 22.01 -12.72
C PHE A 253 18.81 22.94 -13.57
N LEU A 254 18.45 24.23 -13.68
CA LEU A 254 19.23 25.23 -14.42
C LEU A 254 20.59 25.46 -13.78
N GLU A 255 20.67 25.45 -12.46
CA GLU A 255 21.91 25.65 -11.68
C GLU A 255 22.74 24.36 -11.54
N LYS A 256 22.27 23.22 -12.07
CA LYS A 256 22.92 21.89 -12.00
C LYS A 256 23.24 21.44 -10.57
N ARG A 257 22.35 21.71 -9.62
CA ARG A 257 22.44 21.29 -8.22
C ARG A 257 21.27 20.40 -7.82
N LYS A 258 21.39 19.72 -6.69
CA LYS A 258 20.24 19.02 -6.08
C LYS A 258 19.20 20.05 -5.59
N PRO A 259 17.89 19.81 -5.84
CA PRO A 259 16.82 20.62 -5.27
C PRO A 259 16.67 20.36 -3.77
N VAL A 260 16.08 21.32 -3.06
CA VAL A 260 15.66 21.18 -1.66
C VAL A 260 14.16 21.38 -1.60
N PHE A 261 13.42 20.31 -1.39
CA PHE A 261 11.98 20.34 -1.36
C PHE A 261 11.44 20.59 0.04
N THR A 262 10.28 21.24 0.11
CA THR A 262 9.61 21.61 1.38
C THR A 262 8.17 21.10 1.46
N GLY A 263 7.66 20.51 0.38
CA GLY A 263 6.27 20.06 0.28
C GLY A 263 5.25 21.18 0.06
N ARG A 264 5.68 22.32 -0.46
CA ARG A 264 4.83 23.52 -0.63
C ARG A 264 4.84 24.09 -2.05
#